data_f6fc542c70172e71e6ffbe4e8e15f533
#
_entry.id   f6fc542c70172e71e6ffbe4e8e15f533
#
_cell.length_a   1.000
_cell.length_b   1.000
_cell.length_c   1.000
_cell.angle_alpha   90.00
_cell.angle_beta   90.00
_cell.angle_gamma   90.00
#
_symmetry.space_group_name_H-M   'P 1'
#
loop_
_entity.id
_entity.type
_entity.pdbx_description
1 polymer ?
#
loop_
_entity_poly.entity_id
_entity_poly.type
_entity_poly.pdbx_seq_one_letter_code
_entity_poly.pdbx_strand_id
1 'polypeptide(L)'
;CPIPIIYLEDGSVKPLDKSELPVVLPEDIDLNSTGNPLEKHPTWKLTTDKQTGKKAIRETDTLDTFVDSSWYFMRFCSPNHTSSPFDVKEVNYWMPVDQYIGGIEHAILHLLYSRFFTKGINSFNKEINVSEPFKNLFTQGMVCHESYKDEQGNWLYPDEIEKIDTKTAIKKT
;
A
#
# COMPACT_ATOMS: atom_id res chain seq x y z
N CYS A 1 -1.96 4.46 -4.02
CA CYS A 1 -3.33 4.54 -4.52
C CYS A 1 -3.91 5.93 -4.29
N PRO A 2 -4.43 6.63 -5.32
CA PRO A 2 -5.09 7.93 -5.16
C PRO A 2 -6.35 7.83 -4.30
N ILE A 3 -6.63 8.89 -3.53
CA ILE A 3 -7.86 8.99 -2.76
C ILE A 3 -8.96 9.53 -3.68
N PRO A 4 -10.08 8.81 -3.91
CA PRO A 4 -11.08 9.14 -4.91
C PRO A 4 -12.09 10.20 -4.42
N ILE A 5 -11.60 11.37 -4.03
CA ILE A 5 -12.42 12.52 -3.60
C ILE A 5 -12.04 13.79 -4.37
N ILE A 6 -12.98 14.71 -4.42
CA ILE A 6 -12.81 16.05 -5.00
C ILE A 6 -13.30 17.11 -4.03
N TYR A 7 -12.71 18.31 -4.13
CA TYR A 7 -13.07 19.50 -3.39
C TYR A 7 -13.79 20.47 -4.32
N LEU A 8 -14.98 20.90 -3.94
CA LEU A 8 -15.77 21.86 -4.70
C LEU A 8 -15.41 23.30 -4.29
N GLU A 9 -15.80 24.28 -5.12
CA GLU A 9 -15.50 25.70 -4.88
C GLU A 9 -16.09 26.25 -3.57
N ASP A 10 -17.13 25.64 -3.05
CA ASP A 10 -17.77 25.99 -1.77
C ASP A 10 -17.06 25.34 -0.55
N GLY A 11 -15.97 24.61 -0.79
CA GLY A 11 -15.22 23.90 0.23
C GLY A 11 -15.78 22.53 0.62
N SER A 12 -16.88 22.10 0.01
CA SER A 12 -17.44 20.76 0.27
C SER A 12 -16.58 19.67 -0.37
N VAL A 13 -16.53 18.52 0.30
CA VAL A 13 -15.80 17.33 -0.14
C VAL A 13 -16.79 16.31 -0.68
N LYS A 14 -16.49 15.74 -1.84
CA LYS A 14 -17.34 14.77 -2.51
C LYS A 14 -16.56 13.55 -2.97
N PRO A 15 -17.02 12.32 -2.68
CA PRO A 15 -16.43 11.12 -3.28
C PRO A 15 -16.76 11.09 -4.78
N LEU A 16 -15.83 10.56 -5.57
CA LEU A 16 -16.06 10.29 -7.00
C LEU A 16 -17.10 9.19 -7.18
N ASP A 17 -17.88 9.28 -8.23
CA ASP A 17 -18.79 8.21 -8.63
C ASP A 17 -18.02 6.99 -9.12
N LYS A 18 -18.59 5.79 -8.98
CA LYS A 18 -17.97 4.55 -9.46
C LYS A 18 -17.62 4.58 -10.94
N SER A 19 -18.37 5.31 -11.75
CA SER A 19 -18.11 5.49 -13.18
C SER A 19 -16.88 6.35 -13.48
N GLU A 20 -16.33 7.03 -12.48
CA GLU A 20 -15.13 7.88 -12.57
C GLU A 20 -13.85 7.15 -12.10
N LEU A 21 -13.99 5.90 -11.69
CA LEU A 21 -12.87 5.07 -11.24
C LEU A 21 -12.34 4.20 -12.40
N PRO A 22 -11.06 3.89 -12.42
CA PRO A 22 -10.02 4.29 -11.47
C PRO A 22 -9.55 5.73 -11.66
N VAL A 23 -9.06 6.36 -10.58
CA VAL A 23 -8.31 7.61 -10.68
C VAL A 23 -6.89 7.28 -11.13
N VAL A 24 -6.56 7.65 -12.36
CA VAL A 24 -5.24 7.34 -12.95
C VAL A 24 -4.24 8.43 -12.59
N LEU A 25 -3.06 8.02 -12.13
CA LEU A 25 -1.95 8.93 -11.86
C LEU A 25 -1.33 9.44 -13.17
N PRO A 26 -0.75 10.67 -13.19
CA PRO A 26 -0.05 11.17 -14.38
C PRO A 26 1.28 10.43 -14.56
N GLU A 27 1.67 10.20 -15.81
CA GLU A 27 2.95 9.56 -16.14
C GLU A 27 4.11 10.56 -16.18
N ASP A 28 3.81 11.85 -16.34
CA ASP A 28 4.77 12.96 -16.48
C ASP A 28 5.06 13.68 -15.14
N ILE A 29 5.04 12.94 -14.04
CA ILE A 29 5.27 13.50 -12.70
C ILE A 29 6.76 13.71 -12.41
N ASP A 30 7.10 14.91 -11.90
CA ASP A 30 8.47 15.19 -11.42
C ASP A 30 8.67 14.69 -9.99
N LEU A 31 9.32 13.53 -9.84
CA LEU A 31 9.64 12.93 -8.55
C LEU A 31 10.82 13.61 -7.82
N ASN A 32 11.57 14.47 -8.50
CA ASN A 32 12.70 15.19 -7.88
C ASN A 32 12.26 16.47 -7.15
N SER A 33 11.00 16.86 -7.29
CA SER A 33 10.47 18.04 -6.61
C SER A 33 10.30 17.78 -5.12
N THR A 34 10.64 18.77 -4.27
CA THR A 34 10.38 18.70 -2.82
C THR A 34 8.87 18.81 -2.55
N GLY A 35 8.34 18.07 -1.57
CA GLY A 35 6.92 18.09 -1.19
C GLY A 35 6.07 17.16 -2.06
N ASN A 36 4.75 17.42 -2.13
CA ASN A 36 3.81 16.57 -2.87
C ASN A 36 3.88 16.82 -4.38
N PRO A 37 4.35 15.85 -5.18
CA PRO A 37 4.49 16.03 -6.62
C PRO A 37 3.14 16.16 -7.35
N LEU A 38 2.08 15.50 -6.86
CA LEU A 38 0.74 15.60 -7.44
C LEU A 38 0.12 16.98 -7.25
N GLU A 39 0.37 17.61 -6.10
CA GLU A 39 -0.07 18.99 -5.84
C GLU A 39 0.59 19.98 -6.81
N LYS A 40 1.86 19.76 -7.14
CA LYS A 40 2.63 20.60 -8.06
C LYS A 40 2.35 20.34 -9.53
N HIS A 41 1.70 19.21 -9.84
CA HIS A 41 1.37 18.89 -11.23
C HIS A 41 0.43 19.95 -11.83
N PRO A 42 0.74 20.49 -13.02
CA PRO A 42 0.07 21.68 -13.55
C PRO A 42 -1.43 21.48 -13.83
N THR A 43 -1.83 20.28 -14.19
CA THR A 43 -3.19 20.00 -14.68
C THR A 43 -3.90 18.86 -13.97
N TRP A 44 -3.18 17.85 -13.45
CA TRP A 44 -3.81 16.62 -12.96
C TRP A 44 -4.82 16.84 -11.83
N LYS A 45 -4.53 17.76 -10.92
CA LYS A 45 -5.46 18.07 -9.82
C LYS A 45 -6.73 18.81 -10.25
N LEU A 46 -6.71 19.44 -11.43
CA LEU A 46 -7.85 20.20 -11.93
C LEU A 46 -8.88 19.24 -12.55
N THR A 47 -10.12 19.36 -12.12
CA THR A 47 -11.21 18.50 -12.61
C THR A 47 -12.54 19.24 -12.59
N THR A 48 -13.59 18.53 -12.94
CA THR A 48 -14.98 19.01 -12.85
C THR A 48 -15.83 17.95 -12.15
N ASP A 49 -16.72 18.37 -11.30
CA ASP A 49 -17.76 17.49 -10.79
C ASP A 49 -18.72 17.10 -11.94
N LYS A 50 -18.72 15.83 -12.32
CA LYS A 50 -19.54 15.35 -13.45
C LYS A 50 -21.05 15.49 -13.24
N GLN A 51 -21.50 15.56 -11.99
CA GLN A 51 -22.94 15.70 -11.71
C GLN A 51 -23.43 17.15 -11.89
N THR A 52 -22.58 18.12 -11.52
CA THR A 52 -22.96 19.54 -11.55
C THR A 52 -22.29 20.33 -12.67
N GLY A 53 -21.24 19.80 -13.29
CA GLY A 53 -20.41 20.50 -14.27
C GLY A 53 -19.51 21.60 -13.67
N LYS A 54 -19.52 21.77 -12.36
CA LYS A 54 -18.72 22.80 -11.67
C LYS A 54 -17.23 22.39 -11.59
N LYS A 55 -16.36 23.38 -11.54
CA LYS A 55 -14.94 23.18 -11.30
C LYS A 55 -14.71 22.54 -9.93
N ALA A 56 -13.71 21.66 -9.85
CA ALA A 56 -13.32 20.96 -8.65
C ALA A 56 -11.82 20.69 -8.65
N ILE A 57 -11.29 20.34 -7.51
CA ILE A 57 -9.88 19.98 -7.32
C ILE A 57 -9.84 18.55 -6.80
N ARG A 58 -8.99 17.67 -7.39
CA ARG A 58 -8.74 16.33 -6.89
C ARG A 58 -7.93 16.39 -5.61
N GLU A 59 -8.16 15.41 -4.74
CA GLU A 59 -7.21 15.11 -3.67
C GLU A 59 -5.84 14.75 -4.27
N THR A 60 -4.80 15.33 -3.72
CA THR A 60 -3.42 15.12 -4.16
C THR A 60 -2.63 14.20 -3.24
N ASP A 61 -3.11 13.95 -2.02
CA ASP A 61 -2.55 12.91 -1.19
C ASP A 61 -2.95 11.52 -1.71
N THR A 62 -2.13 10.54 -1.40
CA THR A 62 -2.39 9.14 -1.70
C THR A 62 -2.68 8.37 -0.42
N LEU A 63 -3.41 7.27 -0.54
CA LEU A 63 -3.58 6.34 0.56
C LEU A 63 -2.22 5.77 0.99
N ASP A 64 -2.10 5.41 2.25
CA ASP A 64 -0.92 4.73 2.79
C ASP A 64 -0.59 3.46 1.99
N THR A 65 0.71 3.17 1.83
CA THR A 65 1.17 1.99 1.09
C THR A 65 0.66 0.67 1.67
N PHE A 66 0.36 0.61 2.97
CA PHE A 66 -0.22 -0.56 3.61
C PHE A 66 -1.67 -0.85 3.20
N VAL A 67 -2.35 0.07 2.52
CA VAL A 67 -3.71 -0.17 2.03
C VAL A 67 -3.75 -1.34 1.06
N ASP A 68 -2.85 -1.40 0.09
CA ASP A 68 -2.81 -2.49 -0.89
C ASP A 68 -2.47 -3.84 -0.25
N SER A 69 -1.54 -3.86 0.70
CA SER A 69 -1.18 -5.08 1.44
C SER A 69 -2.21 -5.50 2.50
N SER A 70 -3.20 -4.65 2.79
CA SER A 70 -4.18 -4.90 3.85
C SER A 70 -5.22 -5.95 3.50
N TRP A 71 -5.36 -6.32 2.24
CA TRP A 71 -6.38 -7.24 1.76
C TRP A 71 -5.88 -8.21 0.68
N TYR A 72 -4.60 -8.21 0.32
CA TYR A 72 -4.02 -9.05 -0.75
C TYR A 72 -4.32 -10.54 -0.54
N PHE A 73 -4.37 -11.02 0.69
CA PHE A 73 -4.68 -12.41 1.03
C PHE A 73 -6.11 -12.80 0.60
N MET A 74 -7.07 -11.86 0.59
CA MET A 74 -8.39 -12.10 0.02
C MET A 74 -8.33 -12.21 -1.50
N ARG A 75 -7.51 -11.38 -2.15
CA ARG A 75 -7.27 -11.46 -3.60
C ARG A 75 -6.64 -12.78 -4.00
N PHE A 76 -5.75 -13.31 -3.18
CA PHE A 76 -5.10 -14.61 -3.42
C PHE A 76 -6.06 -15.78 -3.43
N CYS A 77 -7.22 -15.68 -2.77
CA CYS A 77 -8.26 -16.71 -2.85
C CYS A 77 -8.85 -16.87 -4.26
N SER A 78 -8.81 -15.82 -5.08
CA SER A 78 -9.37 -15.80 -6.44
C SER A 78 -8.58 -14.91 -7.38
N PRO A 79 -7.30 -15.24 -7.70
CA PRO A 79 -6.38 -14.34 -8.40
C PRO A 79 -6.82 -13.95 -9.81
N ASN A 80 -7.60 -14.82 -10.47
CA ASN A 80 -8.10 -14.61 -11.84
C ASN A 80 -9.49 -13.96 -11.91
N HIS A 81 -10.07 -13.60 -10.76
CA HIS A 81 -11.37 -12.95 -10.72
C HIS A 81 -11.28 -11.51 -11.23
N THR A 82 -12.15 -11.11 -12.15
CA THR A 82 -12.03 -9.81 -12.86
C THR A 82 -13.18 -8.85 -12.60
N SER A 83 -14.32 -9.33 -12.11
CA SER A 83 -15.53 -8.51 -11.94
C SER A 83 -15.59 -7.76 -10.61
N SER A 84 -14.77 -8.16 -9.63
CA SER A 84 -14.65 -7.51 -8.32
C SER A 84 -13.25 -7.74 -7.73
N PRO A 85 -12.89 -7.12 -6.59
CA PRO A 85 -11.58 -7.32 -5.98
C PRO A 85 -11.25 -8.80 -5.68
N PHE A 86 -12.25 -9.60 -5.34
CA PHE A 86 -12.14 -11.03 -5.07
C PHE A 86 -13.53 -11.70 -5.18
N ASP A 87 -13.55 -13.03 -5.31
CA ASP A 87 -14.78 -13.83 -5.21
C ASP A 87 -15.12 -14.09 -3.74
N VAL A 88 -16.34 -13.72 -3.33
CA VAL A 88 -16.79 -13.86 -1.93
C VAL A 88 -16.88 -15.32 -1.50
N LYS A 89 -17.26 -16.24 -2.41
CA LYS A 89 -17.36 -17.68 -2.08
C LYS A 89 -15.97 -18.27 -1.80
N GLU A 90 -14.98 -17.89 -2.61
CA GLU A 90 -13.61 -18.33 -2.42
C GLU A 90 -13.02 -17.75 -1.14
N VAL A 91 -13.27 -16.47 -0.84
CA VAL A 91 -12.85 -15.85 0.42
C VAL A 91 -13.48 -16.58 1.62
N ASN A 92 -14.78 -16.85 1.59
CA ASN A 92 -15.46 -17.54 2.69
C ASN A 92 -14.99 -18.99 2.87
N TYR A 93 -14.48 -19.62 1.80
CA TYR A 93 -13.95 -20.98 1.86
C TYR A 93 -12.51 -21.03 2.41
N TRP A 94 -11.63 -20.14 1.92
CA TRP A 94 -10.20 -20.17 2.24
C TRP A 94 -9.83 -19.40 3.49
N MET A 95 -10.58 -18.34 3.84
CA MET A 95 -10.27 -17.48 4.97
C MET A 95 -10.95 -17.94 6.28
N PRO A 96 -10.39 -17.59 7.45
CA PRO A 96 -9.15 -16.87 7.66
C PRO A 96 -7.91 -17.70 7.35
N VAL A 97 -6.77 -17.04 7.10
CA VAL A 97 -5.48 -17.72 6.90
C VAL A 97 -5.12 -18.52 8.15
N ASP A 98 -4.82 -19.80 8.00
CA ASP A 98 -4.59 -20.70 9.15
C ASP A 98 -3.32 -20.35 9.92
N GLN A 99 -2.24 -20.03 9.21
CA GLN A 99 -0.95 -19.65 9.80
C GLN A 99 -0.34 -18.51 9.01
N TYR A 100 -0.17 -17.36 9.67
CA TYR A 100 0.48 -16.18 9.11
C TYR A 100 1.86 -15.99 9.73
N ILE A 101 2.88 -15.89 8.89
CA ILE A 101 4.29 -15.85 9.32
C ILE A 101 4.88 -14.53 8.84
N GLY A 102 5.49 -13.78 9.78
CA GLY A 102 6.10 -12.49 9.46
C GLY A 102 6.93 -11.93 10.60
N GLY A 103 7.57 -10.80 10.36
CA GLY A 103 8.37 -10.09 11.36
C GLY A 103 7.51 -9.43 12.43
N ILE A 104 8.07 -9.28 13.63
CA ILE A 104 7.39 -8.64 14.76
C ILE A 104 7.08 -7.15 14.50
N GLU A 105 7.87 -6.50 13.65
CA GLU A 105 7.71 -5.09 13.28
C GLU A 105 6.37 -4.78 12.62
N HIS A 106 5.73 -5.79 12.02
CA HIS A 106 4.43 -5.63 11.37
C HIS A 106 3.23 -5.63 12.33
N ALA A 107 3.44 -5.90 13.63
CA ALA A 107 2.36 -5.99 14.61
C ALA A 107 1.51 -4.71 14.69
N ILE A 108 2.11 -3.54 14.59
CA ILE A 108 1.46 -2.23 14.64
C ILE A 108 1.35 -1.54 13.26
N LEU A 109 1.81 -2.20 12.20
CA LEU A 109 1.76 -1.71 10.82
C LEU A 109 0.80 -2.59 10.01
N HIS A 110 1.34 -3.49 9.22
CA HIS A 110 0.58 -4.36 8.33
C HIS A 110 -0.55 -5.15 9.02
N LEU A 111 -0.31 -5.72 10.19
CA LEU A 111 -1.33 -6.53 10.88
C LEU A 111 -2.49 -5.68 11.39
N LEU A 112 -2.24 -4.46 11.86
CA LEU A 112 -3.29 -3.54 12.27
C LEU A 112 -4.17 -3.15 11.07
N TYR A 113 -3.54 -2.77 9.94
CA TYR A 113 -4.27 -2.46 8.71
C TYR A 113 -5.06 -3.67 8.19
N SER A 114 -4.48 -4.86 8.18
CA SER A 114 -5.16 -6.08 7.72
C SER A 114 -6.42 -6.37 8.53
N ARG A 115 -6.37 -6.23 9.85
CA ARG A 115 -7.53 -6.39 10.74
C ARG A 115 -8.58 -5.30 10.50
N PHE A 116 -8.15 -4.05 10.38
CA PHE A 116 -9.04 -2.93 10.12
C PHE A 116 -9.78 -3.11 8.79
N PHE A 117 -9.05 -3.42 7.70
CA PHE A 117 -9.63 -3.64 6.38
C PHE A 117 -10.58 -4.84 6.36
N THR A 118 -10.20 -5.96 6.96
CA THR A 118 -11.08 -7.14 7.04
C THR A 118 -12.40 -6.80 7.73
N LYS A 119 -12.36 -6.08 8.85
CA LYS A 119 -13.56 -5.64 9.57
C LYS A 119 -14.37 -4.62 8.77
N GLY A 120 -13.68 -3.67 8.13
CA GLY A 120 -14.30 -2.67 7.25
C GLY A 120 -15.03 -3.31 6.08
N ILE A 121 -14.35 -4.19 5.33
CA ILE A 121 -14.94 -4.92 4.19
C ILE A 121 -16.17 -5.73 4.64
N ASN A 122 -16.08 -6.46 5.75
CA ASN A 122 -17.20 -7.21 6.32
C ASN A 122 -18.35 -6.28 6.74
N SER A 123 -18.07 -5.05 7.19
CA SER A 123 -19.12 -4.10 7.56
C SER A 123 -19.94 -3.64 6.36
N PHE A 124 -19.31 -3.52 5.18
CA PHE A 124 -19.96 -3.13 3.92
C PHE A 124 -20.58 -4.29 3.16
N ASN A 125 -19.94 -5.45 3.17
CA ASN A 125 -20.45 -6.64 2.49
C ASN A 125 -20.73 -7.76 3.50
N LYS A 126 -22.00 -7.95 3.84
CA LYS A 126 -22.47 -8.93 4.83
C LYS A 126 -22.43 -10.38 4.36
N GLU A 127 -22.13 -10.62 3.09
CA GLU A 127 -21.92 -11.97 2.55
C GLU A 127 -20.53 -12.54 2.95
N ILE A 128 -19.62 -11.67 3.39
CA ILE A 128 -18.27 -12.06 3.85
C ILE A 128 -18.34 -12.48 5.32
N ASN A 129 -17.99 -13.72 5.62
CA ASN A 129 -18.07 -14.30 6.96
C ASN A 129 -16.71 -14.30 7.71
N VAL A 130 -15.79 -13.44 7.28
CA VAL A 130 -14.42 -13.35 7.82
C VAL A 130 -14.32 -12.13 8.74
N SER A 131 -14.22 -12.36 10.06
CA SER A 131 -14.11 -11.28 11.06
C SER A 131 -12.66 -10.93 11.42
N GLU A 132 -11.74 -11.88 11.29
CA GLU A 132 -10.31 -11.71 11.50
C GLU A 132 -9.54 -12.36 10.33
N PRO A 133 -8.49 -11.69 9.82
CA PRO A 133 -7.79 -12.19 8.63
C PRO A 133 -6.94 -13.44 8.89
N PHE A 134 -6.42 -13.60 10.11
CA PHE A 134 -5.48 -14.66 10.48
C PHE A 134 -5.95 -15.40 11.72
N LYS A 135 -5.88 -16.74 11.68
CA LYS A 135 -6.17 -17.62 12.83
C LYS A 135 -5.03 -17.63 13.83
N ASN A 136 -3.82 -17.82 13.31
CA ASN A 136 -2.60 -17.91 14.10
C ASN A 136 -1.53 -17.02 13.48
N LEU A 137 -0.74 -16.39 14.34
CA LEU A 137 0.38 -15.57 13.96
C LEU A 137 1.67 -16.20 14.52
N PHE A 138 2.64 -16.41 13.66
CA PHE A 138 4.00 -16.77 14.06
C PHE A 138 4.92 -15.59 13.73
N THR A 139 5.38 -14.90 14.77
CA THR A 139 6.31 -13.79 14.63
C THR A 139 7.74 -14.29 14.61
N GLN A 140 8.43 -14.02 13.51
CA GLN A 140 9.87 -14.25 13.41
C GLN A 140 10.63 -13.15 14.15
N GLY A 141 11.82 -13.48 14.65
CA GLY A 141 12.77 -12.49 15.10
C GLY A 141 13.24 -11.60 13.94
N MET A 142 13.79 -10.44 14.28
CA MET A 142 14.38 -9.56 13.28
C MET A 142 15.56 -10.23 12.60
N VAL A 143 15.56 -10.29 11.28
CA VAL A 143 16.71 -10.77 10.50
C VAL A 143 17.73 -9.64 10.45
N CYS A 144 18.91 -9.89 11.03
CA CYS A 144 20.01 -8.94 11.01
C CYS A 144 21.13 -9.47 10.10
N HIS A 145 21.72 -8.57 9.34
CA HIS A 145 22.88 -8.83 8.52
C HIS A 145 23.91 -7.72 8.71
N GLU A 146 25.19 -8.06 8.59
CA GLU A 146 26.26 -7.07 8.60
C GLU A 146 26.12 -6.15 7.39
N SER A 147 26.30 -4.87 7.61
CA SER A 147 26.35 -3.85 6.56
C SER A 147 27.69 -3.12 6.65
N TYR A 148 28.21 -2.72 5.51
CA TYR A 148 29.55 -2.16 5.40
C TYR A 148 29.51 -0.79 4.75
N LYS A 149 30.41 0.08 5.21
CA LYS A 149 30.63 1.40 4.61
C LYS A 149 32.12 1.58 4.30
N ASP A 150 32.40 2.34 3.25
CA ASP A 150 33.76 2.80 2.97
C ASP A 150 34.16 3.96 3.90
N GLU A 151 35.40 4.41 3.80
CA GLU A 151 35.94 5.54 4.61
C GLU A 151 35.20 6.86 4.35
N GLN A 152 34.55 7.01 3.22
CA GLN A 152 33.75 8.16 2.83
C GLN A 152 32.29 8.06 3.34
N GLY A 153 31.90 6.93 3.94
CA GLY A 153 30.56 6.69 4.47
C GLY A 153 29.55 6.13 3.48
N ASN A 154 29.97 5.77 2.26
CA ASN A 154 29.09 5.14 1.28
C ASN A 154 28.84 3.68 1.64
N TRP A 155 27.61 3.21 1.39
CA TRP A 155 27.26 1.81 1.59
C TRP A 155 27.92 0.93 0.52
N LEU A 156 28.45 -0.21 0.96
CA LEU A 156 29.06 -1.23 0.09
C LEU A 156 28.18 -2.46 0.01
N TYR A 157 28.09 -3.04 -1.19
CA TYR A 157 27.44 -4.34 -1.39
C TYR A 157 28.35 -5.49 -0.91
N PRO A 158 27.77 -6.65 -0.54
CA PRO A 158 28.56 -7.79 -0.07
C PRO A 158 29.61 -8.31 -1.05
N ASP A 159 29.39 -8.15 -2.35
CA ASP A 159 30.33 -8.53 -3.41
C ASP A 159 31.49 -7.55 -3.61
N GLU A 160 31.35 -6.33 -3.08
CA GLU A 160 32.41 -5.31 -3.10
C GLU A 160 33.38 -5.41 -1.92
N ILE A 161 33.17 -6.37 -1.01
CA ILE A 161 33.99 -6.51 0.19
C ILE A 161 34.70 -7.86 0.22
N GLU A 162 35.88 -7.89 0.85
CA GLU A 162 36.61 -9.08 1.24
C GLU A 162 36.76 -9.10 2.74
N LYS A 163 36.26 -10.15 3.40
CA LYS A 163 36.40 -10.33 4.84
C LYS A 163 37.78 -10.92 5.12
N ILE A 164 38.56 -10.22 5.93
CA ILE A 164 39.87 -10.67 6.41
C ILE A 164 39.71 -11.54 7.68
N ASP A 165 38.81 -11.10 8.58
CA ASP A 165 38.49 -11.81 9.81
C ASP A 165 37.06 -11.47 10.27
N THR A 166 36.66 -11.91 11.46
CA THR A 166 35.30 -11.66 12.00
C THR A 166 34.97 -10.20 12.29
N LYS A 167 35.96 -9.31 12.29
CA LYS A 167 35.78 -7.88 12.61
C LYS A 167 36.26 -6.93 11.51
N THR A 168 37.05 -7.44 10.56
CA THR A 168 37.71 -6.63 9.54
C THR A 168 37.27 -7.05 8.15
N ALA A 169 36.80 -6.11 7.37
CA ALA A 169 36.50 -6.26 5.95
C ALA A 169 37.13 -5.12 5.17
N ILE A 170 37.61 -5.39 3.98
CA ILE A 170 38.16 -4.39 3.05
C ILE A 170 37.34 -4.37 1.76
N LYS A 171 37.31 -3.20 1.12
CA LYS A 171 36.74 -3.07 -0.23
C LYS A 171 37.64 -3.78 -1.23
N LYS A 172 37.07 -4.57 -2.10
CA LYS A 172 37.81 -5.16 -3.23
C LYS A 172 38.28 -4.06 -4.16
N THR A 173 39.52 -4.16 -4.61
CA THR A 173 40.13 -3.26 -5.59
C THR A 173 39.78 -3.66 -7.01
#